data_19dc90803a9055556aeb01a135054ee4
#
_entry.id   19dc90803a9055556aeb01a135054ee4
#
_cell.length_a   1.000
_cell.length_b   1.000
_cell.length_c   1.000
_cell.angle_alpha   90.00
_cell.angle_beta   90.00
_cell.angle_gamma   90.00
#
_symmetry.space_group_name_H-M   'P 1'
#
loop_
_entity.id
_entity.type
_entity.pdbx_description
1 polymer ?
#
loop_
_entity_poly.entity_id
_entity_poly.type
_entity_poly.pdbx_seq_one_letter_code
_entity_poly.pdbx_strand_id
1 'polypeptide(L)'
;MSEPRGDLQFEIMKNLGVIGEGTKGWSKEVNVVRWNNRRAKLDIRDWNETHEKMGRGVTLSADEACAFKELIGGLDLALELSV
;
A
#
# COMPACT_ATOMS: atom_id res chain seq x y z
N MET A 1 7.43 -28.31 5.28
CA MET A 1 7.29 -27.81 5.18
C MET A 1 7.25 -26.84 5.10
N SER A 2 7.48 -26.59 4.56
CA SER A 2 7.71 -25.35 4.62
C SER A 2 6.62 -24.67 5.15
N GLU A 3 6.77 -23.76 5.81
CA GLU A 3 5.77 -23.21 6.37
C GLU A 3 5.12 -22.34 5.44
N PRO A 4 3.90 -22.12 5.47
CA PRO A 4 3.20 -21.36 4.55
C PRO A 4 3.64 -19.95 4.52
N ARG A 5 4.05 -19.49 5.66
CA ARG A 5 4.49 -18.20 5.71
C ARG A 5 5.69 -17.99 4.95
N GLY A 6 6.46 -18.95 4.83
CA GLY A 6 7.64 -18.88 4.03
C GLY A 6 7.33 -18.69 2.58
N ASP A 7 6.08 -18.92 2.16
CA ASP A 7 5.74 -18.75 0.78
C ASP A 7 5.36 -17.34 0.43
N LEU A 8 5.12 -16.48 1.39
CA LEU A 8 4.76 -15.11 1.08
C LEU A 8 6.01 -14.31 0.86
N GLN A 9 6.20 -13.85 -0.35
CA GLN A 9 7.34 -13.03 -0.68
C GLN A 9 6.84 -11.73 -1.26
N PHE A 10 7.53 -10.66 -0.96
CA PHE A 10 7.17 -9.38 -1.51
C PHE A 10 8.44 -8.58 -1.75
N GLU A 11 8.31 -7.62 -2.63
CA GLU A 11 9.41 -6.74 -2.92
C GLU A 11 8.85 -5.35 -3.12
N ILE A 12 9.31 -4.38 -2.34
CA ILE A 12 8.90 -3.00 -2.51
C ILE A 12 9.73 -2.46 -3.64
N MET A 13 9.11 -2.31 -4.81
CA MET A 13 9.80 -1.86 -6.00
C MET A 13 10.06 -0.37 -5.95
N LYS A 14 9.16 0.39 -5.34
CA LYS A 14 9.29 1.82 -5.28
C LYS A 14 8.43 2.36 -4.15
N ASN A 15 9.00 3.19 -3.31
CA ASN A 15 8.26 3.86 -2.26
C ASN A 15 7.74 5.18 -2.82
N LEU A 16 6.43 5.35 -2.84
CA LEU A 16 5.84 6.55 -3.39
C LEU A 16 5.67 7.63 -2.34
N GLY A 17 5.48 7.24 -1.09
CA GLY A 17 5.39 8.22 -0.03
C GLY A 17 4.62 7.72 1.18
N VAL A 18 4.66 8.51 2.23
CA VAL A 18 3.94 8.24 3.46
C VAL A 18 2.74 9.17 3.49
N ILE A 19 1.55 8.61 3.78
CA ILE A 19 0.36 9.43 3.84
C ILE A 19 -0.18 9.55 5.26
N GLY A 20 0.38 8.85 6.22
CA GLY A 20 -0.05 8.97 7.59
C GLY A 20 0.96 8.35 8.52
N GLU A 21 1.08 8.88 9.72
CA GLU A 21 1.99 8.32 10.69
C GLU A 21 1.22 7.82 11.88
N GLY A 22 1.53 6.63 12.31
CA GLY A 22 0.89 6.04 13.45
C GLY A 22 1.80 6.09 14.65
N THR A 23 1.59 5.15 15.57
CA THR A 23 2.37 5.11 16.79
C THR A 23 3.52 4.14 16.63
N LYS A 24 4.54 4.32 17.44
CA LYS A 24 5.66 3.36 17.56
C LYS A 24 6.33 3.07 16.24
N GLY A 25 6.52 4.09 15.44
CA GLY A 25 7.28 3.93 14.20
C GLY A 25 6.49 3.36 13.04
N TRP A 26 5.20 3.13 13.20
CA TRP A 26 4.38 2.66 12.09
C TRP A 26 3.94 3.84 11.24
N SER A 27 3.85 3.63 9.96
CA SER A 27 3.36 4.66 9.06
C SER A 27 2.55 4.02 7.95
N LYS A 28 1.60 4.78 7.41
CA LYS A 28 0.82 4.32 6.30
C LYS A 28 1.49 4.80 5.03
N GLU A 29 1.84 3.88 4.16
CA GLU A 29 2.64 4.18 2.99
C GLU A 29 1.97 3.74 1.71
N VAL A 30 2.32 4.43 0.65
CA VAL A 30 1.91 4.06 -0.69
C VAL A 30 3.15 3.59 -1.40
N ASN A 31 3.14 2.35 -1.85
CA ASN A 31 4.28 1.73 -2.49
C ASN A 31 3.87 0.97 -3.74
N VAL A 32 4.81 0.75 -4.63
CA VAL A 32 4.63 -0.19 -5.71
C VAL A 32 5.27 -1.49 -5.22
N VAL A 33 4.47 -2.53 -5.10
CA VAL A 33 4.91 -3.78 -4.49
C VAL A 33 4.65 -4.94 -5.44
N ARG A 34 5.61 -5.85 -5.50
CA ARG A 34 5.44 -7.07 -6.25
C ARG A 34 5.32 -8.21 -5.26
N TRP A 35 4.21 -8.94 -5.34
CA TRP A 35 3.93 -10.05 -4.43
C TRP A 35 4.21 -11.35 -5.14
N ASN A 36 5.02 -12.22 -4.50
CA ASN A 36 5.27 -13.57 -5.01
C ASN A 36 5.67 -13.58 -6.48
N ASN A 37 6.49 -12.62 -6.88
CA ASN A 37 7.00 -12.53 -8.25
C ASN A 37 5.91 -12.32 -9.28
N ARG A 38 4.77 -11.79 -8.87
CA ARG A 38 3.71 -11.48 -9.81
C ARG A 38 3.86 -10.04 -10.26
N ARG A 39 2.89 -9.59 -11.06
CA ARG A 39 2.92 -8.24 -11.57
C ARG A 39 2.86 -7.23 -10.44
N ALA A 40 3.62 -6.15 -10.56
CA ALA A 40 3.64 -5.12 -9.53
C ALA A 40 2.28 -4.45 -9.41
N LYS A 41 1.94 -4.05 -8.19
CA LYS A 41 0.66 -3.43 -7.90
C LYS A 41 0.87 -2.24 -6.99
N LEU A 42 -0.13 -1.38 -6.93
CA LEU A 42 -0.11 -0.27 -5.99
C LEU A 42 -0.59 -0.80 -4.65
N ASP A 43 0.11 -0.45 -3.58
CA ASP A 43 -0.21 -0.96 -2.25
C ASP A 43 -0.27 0.19 -1.27
N ILE A 44 -1.31 0.20 -0.44
CA ILE A 44 -1.48 1.21 0.59
C ILE A 44 -1.69 0.46 1.89
N ARG A 45 -0.72 0.54 2.78
CA ARG A 45 -0.83 -0.17 4.06
C ARG A 45 0.13 0.41 5.09
N ASP A 46 -0.04 -0.05 6.32
CA ASP A 46 0.85 0.34 7.39
C ASP A 46 2.09 -0.54 7.38
N TRP A 47 3.22 0.06 7.66
CA TRP A 47 4.50 -0.64 7.77
C TRP A 47 5.21 -0.18 9.03
N ASN A 48 5.98 -1.10 9.62
CA ASN A 48 6.82 -0.69 10.74
C ASN A 48 8.11 -0.07 10.17
N GLU A 49 8.96 0.43 11.04
CA GLU A 49 10.13 1.17 10.60
C GLU A 49 11.05 0.41 9.66
N THR A 50 11.22 -0.87 9.90
CA THR A 50 12.16 -1.67 9.13
C THR A 50 11.52 -2.31 7.92
N HIS A 51 10.22 -2.16 7.76
CA HIS A 51 9.45 -2.80 6.68
C HIS A 51 9.49 -4.32 6.76
N GLU A 52 9.75 -4.84 7.96
CA GLU A 52 9.71 -6.27 8.16
C GLU A 52 8.31 -6.74 8.51
N LYS A 53 7.50 -5.84 9.08
CA LYS A 53 6.14 -6.19 9.44
C LYS A 53 5.19 -5.23 8.75
N MET A 54 4.06 -5.78 8.34
CA MET A 54 3.06 -4.98 7.65
C MET A 54 1.73 -5.17 8.33
N GLY A 55 0.92 -4.14 8.27
CA GLY A 55 -0.43 -4.18 8.78
C GLY A 55 -1.40 -4.44 7.67
N ARG A 56 -2.64 -4.10 7.92
CA ARG A 56 -3.68 -4.24 6.92
C ARG A 56 -3.51 -3.20 5.85
N GLY A 57 -3.98 -3.53 4.69
CA GLY A 57 -3.91 -2.59 3.60
C GLY A 57 -4.72 -3.06 2.42
N VAL A 58 -4.62 -2.33 1.34
CA VAL A 58 -5.31 -2.63 0.11
C VAL A 58 -4.30 -2.64 -1.01
N THR A 59 -4.47 -3.58 -1.93
CA THR A 59 -3.60 -3.71 -3.09
C THR A 59 -4.46 -3.54 -4.33
N LEU A 60 -4.04 -2.67 -5.21
CA LEU A 60 -4.77 -2.36 -6.43
C LEU A 60 -3.96 -2.74 -7.66
N SER A 61 -4.60 -3.38 -8.61
CA SER A 61 -3.96 -3.65 -9.89
C SER A 61 -3.72 -2.34 -10.63
N ALA A 62 -3.01 -2.38 -11.73
CA ALA A 62 -2.77 -1.18 -12.52
C ALA A 62 -4.07 -0.55 -12.97
N ASP A 63 -5.01 -1.37 -13.45
CA ASP A 63 -6.29 -0.83 -13.90
C ASP A 63 -7.08 -0.22 -12.75
N GLU A 64 -7.08 -0.91 -11.60
CA GLU A 64 -7.79 -0.39 -10.43
C GLU A 64 -7.15 0.89 -9.93
N ALA A 65 -5.84 0.97 -9.95
CA ALA A 65 -5.14 2.16 -9.48
C ALA A 65 -5.44 3.36 -10.38
N CYS A 66 -5.47 3.13 -11.68
CA CYS A 66 -5.81 4.20 -12.62
C CYS A 66 -7.25 4.67 -12.44
N ALA A 67 -8.16 3.73 -12.25
CA ALA A 67 -9.56 4.10 -12.03
C ALA A 67 -9.72 4.87 -10.72
N PHE A 68 -9.00 4.44 -9.69
CA PHE A 68 -9.04 5.11 -8.40
C PHE A 68 -8.53 6.56 -8.54
N LYS A 69 -7.41 6.72 -9.24
CA LYS A 69 -6.84 8.04 -9.42
C LYS A 69 -7.82 8.96 -10.14
N GLU A 70 -8.46 8.46 -11.19
CA GLU A 70 -9.42 9.27 -11.92
C GLU A 70 -10.62 9.62 -11.07
N LEU A 71 -11.07 8.67 -10.29
CA LEU A 71 -12.26 8.88 -9.48
C LEU A 71 -12.02 9.97 -8.43
N ILE A 72 -10.91 9.88 -7.70
CA ILE A 72 -10.69 10.85 -6.63
C ILE A 72 -9.98 12.11 -7.12
N GLY A 73 -9.35 12.06 -8.29
CA GLY A 73 -8.63 13.21 -8.79
C GLY A 73 -9.51 14.41 -9.10
N GLY A 74 -10.80 14.17 -9.33
CA GLY A 74 -11.71 15.26 -9.59
C GLY A 74 -12.46 15.74 -8.35
N LEU A 75 -12.12 15.23 -7.16
CA LEU A 75 -12.85 15.59 -5.96
C LEU A 75 -12.06 16.55 -5.09
N ASP A 76 -12.78 17.39 -4.37
CA ASP A 76 -12.19 18.18 -3.31
C ASP A 76 -12.34 17.33 -2.05
N LEU A 77 -11.29 16.61 -1.69
CA LEU A 77 -11.40 15.65 -0.61
C LEU A 77 -11.65 16.30 0.75
N ALA A 78 -11.13 17.50 0.95
CA ALA A 78 -11.40 18.19 2.20
C ALA A 78 -12.90 18.46 2.35
N LEU A 79 -13.53 18.81 1.24
CA LEU A 79 -14.96 19.05 1.26
C LEU A 79 -15.75 17.76 1.38
N GLU A 80 -15.35 16.73 0.63
CA GLU A 80 -16.05 15.46 0.67
C GLU A 80 -15.99 14.82 2.05
N LEU A 81 -14.88 15.03 2.76
CA LEU A 81 -14.66 14.38 4.04
C LEU A 81 -15.03 15.26 5.23
N SER A 82 -15.63 16.40 4.98
CA SER A 82 -15.97 17.31 6.07
C SER A 82 -17.36 17.05 6.65
N VAL A 83 -17.75 15.81 6.72
CA VAL A 83 -19.06 15.42 7.25
C VAL A 83 -18.99 15.08 8.70
#